data_047d18452dd84767a6537c91ae65b606
#
_entry.id   047d18452dd84767a6537c91ae65b606
#
_cell.length_a   1.000
_cell.length_b   1.000
_cell.length_c   1.000
_cell.angle_alpha   90.00
_cell.angle_beta   90.00
_cell.angle_gamma   90.00
#
_symmetry.space_group_name_H-M   'P 1'
#
loop_
_entity.id
_entity.type
_entity.pdbx_description
1 polymer ?
#
loop_
_entity_poly.entity_id
_entity_poly.type
_entity_poly.pdbx_seq_one_letter_code
_entity_poly.pdbx_strand_id
1 'polypeptide(L)'
;MQVKNLTRFLTITVTSLFLSSCANMQAMLESQAEEKKEISVEQKLQVSIPLPENSKYLVDKTVIFGEGSKFSGILYLQHEETADDTVSFYRKNMISDGWSEIGIVRSRFILINYQKENRFATIKVMRGMFDNSESEITIGPKSSSQLEKSLDSDITNTSDDPFVVQ
;
A
#
# COMPACT_ATOMS: atom_id res chain seq x y z
N MET A 1 4.67 68.11 -26.03
CA MET A 1 5.52 67.49 -24.98
C MET A 1 4.78 66.40 -24.17
N GLN A 2 3.64 65.93 -24.62
CA GLN A 2 2.78 64.97 -23.90
C GLN A 2 2.85 63.52 -24.40
N VAL A 3 3.30 63.25 -25.59
CA VAL A 3 3.28 61.92 -26.21
C VAL A 3 4.34 60.95 -25.63
N LYS A 4 5.48 61.48 -25.15
CA LYS A 4 6.59 60.68 -24.58
C LYS A 4 6.22 60.05 -23.21
N ASN A 5 5.32 60.65 -22.45
CA ASN A 5 4.93 60.12 -21.15
C ASN A 5 3.87 59.04 -21.28
N LEU A 6 3.02 59.10 -22.29
CA LEU A 6 2.00 58.09 -22.54
C LEU A 6 2.60 56.74 -22.96
N THR A 7 3.68 56.77 -23.77
CA THR A 7 4.37 55.56 -24.22
C THR A 7 5.14 54.87 -23.07
N ARG A 8 5.67 55.67 -22.12
CA ARG A 8 6.34 55.09 -20.92
C ARG A 8 5.38 54.43 -19.93
N PHE A 9 4.18 54.96 -19.78
CA PHE A 9 3.15 54.32 -18.93
C PHE A 9 2.60 53.08 -19.60
N LEU A 10 2.47 53.02 -20.90
CA LEU A 10 1.96 51.86 -21.62
C LEU A 10 2.95 50.67 -21.59
N THR A 11 4.26 50.95 -21.65
CA THR A 11 5.30 49.91 -21.60
C THR A 11 5.45 49.30 -20.20
N ILE A 12 5.24 50.08 -19.13
CA ILE A 12 5.33 49.57 -17.75
C ILE A 12 4.12 48.68 -17.39
N THR A 13 2.93 49.00 -17.90
CA THR A 13 1.74 48.17 -17.65
C THR A 13 1.75 46.84 -18.39
N VAL A 14 2.37 46.76 -19.57
CA VAL A 14 2.46 45.50 -20.34
C VAL A 14 3.48 44.53 -19.74
N THR A 15 4.59 45.03 -19.17
CA THR A 15 5.61 44.18 -18.52
C THR A 15 5.14 43.59 -17.18
N SER A 16 4.19 44.22 -16.48
CA SER A 16 3.68 43.73 -15.20
C SER A 16 2.72 42.56 -15.34
N LEU A 17 2.11 42.32 -16.49
CA LEU A 17 1.14 41.26 -16.73
C LEU A 17 1.76 39.89 -17.02
N PHE A 18 3.05 39.79 -17.30
CA PHE A 18 3.69 38.51 -17.63
C PHE A 18 4.34 37.79 -16.44
N LEU A 19 4.41 38.41 -15.25
CA LEU A 19 5.06 37.80 -14.08
C LEU A 19 4.13 36.99 -13.16
N SER A 20 2.80 36.99 -13.39
CA SER A 20 1.86 36.28 -12.54
C SER A 20 1.47 34.88 -13.05
N SER A 21 2.02 34.45 -14.21
CA SER A 21 1.61 33.18 -14.84
C SER A 21 2.44 31.95 -14.43
N CYS A 22 3.58 32.11 -13.76
CA CYS A 22 4.45 30.97 -13.44
C CYS A 22 4.11 30.27 -12.13
N ALA A 23 3.40 30.91 -11.20
CA ALA A 23 3.09 30.29 -9.90
C ALA A 23 2.00 29.20 -9.97
N ASN A 24 1.07 29.30 -10.94
CA ASN A 24 -0.01 28.31 -11.07
C ASN A 24 0.39 27.04 -11.81
N MET A 25 1.49 27.08 -12.55
CA MET A 25 1.91 25.92 -13.35
C MET A 25 2.66 24.88 -12.52
N GLN A 26 3.38 25.30 -11.46
CA GLN A 26 4.04 24.37 -10.54
C GLN A 26 3.03 23.64 -9.65
N ALA A 27 2.03 24.32 -9.11
CA ALA A 27 0.98 23.70 -8.32
C ALA A 27 0.15 22.68 -9.14
N MET A 28 -0.04 22.91 -10.43
CA MET A 28 -0.72 22.00 -11.33
C MET A 28 0.14 20.77 -11.70
N LEU A 29 1.45 20.93 -11.80
CA LEU A 29 2.37 19.80 -12.03
C LEU A 29 2.52 18.89 -10.80
N GLU A 30 2.56 19.47 -9.60
CA GLU A 30 2.63 18.71 -8.36
C GLU A 30 1.32 17.94 -8.11
N SER A 31 0.16 18.56 -8.35
CA SER A 31 -1.14 17.88 -8.27
C SER A 31 -1.26 16.71 -9.26
N GLN A 32 -0.78 16.87 -10.49
CA GLN A 32 -0.80 15.78 -11.48
C GLN A 32 0.24 14.68 -11.20
N ALA A 33 1.35 15.00 -10.53
CA ALA A 33 2.36 14.02 -10.17
C ALA A 33 1.88 13.13 -9.00
N GLU A 34 1.15 13.69 -8.04
CA GLU A 34 0.56 12.93 -6.94
C GLU A 34 -0.62 12.05 -7.42
N GLU A 35 -1.51 12.58 -8.25
CA GLU A 35 -2.61 11.82 -8.83
C GLU A 35 -2.11 10.67 -9.74
N LYS A 36 -1.05 10.90 -10.51
CA LYS A 36 -0.45 9.87 -11.36
C LYS A 36 0.28 8.79 -10.54
N LYS A 37 0.76 9.12 -9.34
CA LYS A 37 1.39 8.18 -8.42
C LYS A 37 0.34 7.31 -7.71
N GLU A 38 -0.80 7.87 -7.31
CA GLU A 38 -1.93 7.13 -6.73
C GLU A 38 -2.54 6.14 -7.74
N ILE A 39 -2.84 6.58 -8.96
CA ILE A 39 -3.37 5.72 -10.03
C ILE A 39 -2.39 4.58 -10.34
N SER A 40 -1.07 4.84 -10.32
CA SER A 40 -0.04 3.80 -10.52
C SER A 40 -0.06 2.73 -9.43
N VAL A 41 -0.35 3.07 -8.19
CA VAL A 41 -0.45 2.13 -7.07
C VAL A 41 -1.74 1.33 -7.17
N GLU A 42 -2.88 1.96 -7.41
CA GLU A 42 -4.15 1.27 -7.62
C GLU A 42 -4.13 0.34 -8.84
N GLN A 43 -3.56 0.76 -9.97
CA GLN A 43 -3.40 -0.11 -11.14
C GLN A 43 -2.49 -1.32 -10.87
N LYS A 44 -1.46 -1.16 -10.06
CA LYS A 44 -0.61 -2.29 -9.62
C LYS A 44 -1.32 -3.19 -8.62
N LEU A 45 -2.27 -2.65 -7.88
CA LEU A 45 -3.07 -3.35 -6.87
C LEU A 45 -4.38 -3.96 -7.43
N GLN A 46 -4.71 -3.75 -8.71
CA GLN A 46 -5.88 -4.37 -9.37
C GLN A 46 -5.93 -5.90 -9.26
N VAL A 47 -5.18 -6.43 -8.35
CA VAL A 47 -5.05 -7.84 -8.17
C VAL A 47 -5.64 -8.28 -6.86
N SER A 48 -6.90 -8.65 -6.93
CA SER A 48 -7.47 -9.71 -6.08
C SER A 48 -7.49 -9.48 -4.56
N ILE A 49 -7.31 -8.26 -4.07
CA ILE A 49 -7.67 -7.90 -2.71
C ILE A 49 -8.70 -6.78 -2.75
N PRO A 50 -9.91 -7.02 -2.26
CA PRO A 50 -10.92 -5.98 -2.16
C PRO A 50 -10.46 -4.91 -1.18
N LEU A 51 -10.67 -3.66 -1.52
CA LEU A 51 -10.35 -2.52 -0.67
C LEU A 51 -11.61 -1.76 -0.35
N PRO A 52 -11.83 -1.33 0.91
CA PRO A 52 -12.96 -0.48 1.26
C PRO A 52 -12.95 0.82 0.45
N GLU A 53 -14.12 1.29 0.07
CA GLU A 53 -14.27 2.60 -0.57
C GLU A 53 -13.74 3.70 0.36
N ASN A 54 -13.20 4.77 -0.19
CA ASN A 54 -12.61 5.89 0.56
C ASN A 54 -11.37 5.56 1.40
N SER A 55 -10.76 4.39 1.21
CA SER A 55 -9.49 4.07 1.85
C SER A 55 -8.35 4.92 1.28
N LYS A 56 -7.53 5.47 2.16
CA LYS A 56 -6.33 6.24 1.78
C LYS A 56 -5.09 5.37 1.90
N TYR A 57 -4.31 5.29 0.83
CA TYR A 57 -3.02 4.63 0.87
C TYR A 57 -1.99 5.46 1.62
N LEU A 58 -1.29 4.84 2.55
CA LEU A 58 -0.12 5.42 3.20
C LEU A 58 1.12 5.01 2.38
N VAL A 59 1.39 5.77 1.32
CA VAL A 59 2.42 5.47 0.31
C VAL A 59 3.80 5.31 0.94
N ASP A 60 4.14 6.13 1.94
CA ASP A 60 5.44 6.12 2.60
C ASP A 60 5.70 4.84 3.41
N LYS A 61 4.65 4.13 3.79
CA LYS A 61 4.71 2.85 4.52
C LYS A 61 4.53 1.65 3.61
N THR A 62 3.95 1.84 2.42
CA THR A 62 3.59 0.75 1.51
C THR A 62 4.80 0.31 0.71
N VAL A 63 5.05 -1.00 0.67
CA VAL A 63 6.15 -1.61 -0.08
C VAL A 63 5.59 -2.71 -0.97
N ILE A 64 5.78 -2.61 -2.29
CA ILE A 64 5.26 -3.55 -3.27
C ILE A 64 6.40 -4.02 -4.17
N PHE A 65 6.46 -5.33 -4.39
CA PHE A 65 7.37 -6.00 -5.32
C PHE A 65 6.57 -6.77 -6.37
N GLY A 66 7.07 -6.77 -7.59
CA GLY A 66 6.42 -7.48 -8.70
C GLY A 66 5.21 -6.73 -9.26
N GLU A 67 4.51 -7.37 -10.17
CA GLU A 67 3.38 -6.78 -10.91
C GLU A 67 2.22 -7.77 -11.06
N GLY A 68 1.02 -7.23 -11.28
CA GLY A 68 -0.16 -8.00 -11.58
C GLY A 68 -0.49 -9.03 -10.48
N SER A 69 -0.90 -10.24 -10.86
CA SER A 69 -1.30 -11.31 -9.94
C SER A 69 -0.14 -11.90 -9.12
N LYS A 70 1.10 -11.53 -9.43
CA LYS A 70 2.31 -12.04 -8.76
C LYS A 70 2.93 -11.05 -7.78
N PHE A 71 2.28 -9.90 -7.55
CA PHE A 71 2.83 -8.92 -6.62
C PHE A 71 2.92 -9.48 -5.20
N SER A 72 3.90 -9.03 -4.45
CA SER A 72 4.08 -9.30 -3.04
C SER A 72 4.37 -7.99 -2.34
N GLY A 73 3.95 -7.84 -1.11
CA GLY A 73 4.23 -6.60 -0.40
C GLY A 73 3.42 -6.41 0.86
N ILE A 74 3.56 -5.22 1.41
CA ILE A 74 2.82 -4.73 2.57
C ILE A 74 2.15 -3.43 2.18
N LEU A 75 0.83 -3.39 2.28
CA LEU A 75 0.02 -2.21 2.02
C LEU A 75 -0.47 -1.64 3.34
N TYR A 76 -0.35 -0.34 3.48
CA TYR A 76 -0.91 0.38 4.61
C TYR A 76 -2.04 1.28 4.13
N LEU A 77 -3.19 1.16 4.77
CA LEU A 77 -4.43 1.87 4.44
C LEU A 77 -5.01 2.51 5.68
N GLN A 78 -5.58 3.68 5.51
CA GLN A 78 -6.40 4.35 6.50
C GLN A 78 -7.85 4.36 6.01
N HIS A 79 -8.79 4.04 6.88
CA HIS A 79 -10.21 3.92 6.60
C HIS A 79 -11.01 4.92 7.46
N GLU A 80 -12.11 5.41 6.92
CA GLU A 80 -13.05 6.24 7.67
C GLU A 80 -13.98 5.37 8.55
N GLU A 81 -14.10 4.08 8.24
CA GLU A 81 -14.92 3.11 8.95
C GLU A 81 -14.24 2.63 10.24
N THR A 82 -15.07 2.13 11.16
CA THR A 82 -14.59 1.51 12.39
C THR A 82 -13.80 0.22 12.10
N ALA A 83 -12.96 -0.21 13.06
CA ALA A 83 -12.21 -1.46 12.91
C ALA A 83 -13.11 -2.69 12.73
N ASP A 84 -14.28 -2.73 13.37
CA ASP A 84 -15.21 -3.85 13.26
C ASP A 84 -15.94 -3.84 11.89
N ASP A 85 -16.26 -2.69 11.34
CA ASP A 85 -16.82 -2.56 9.98
C ASP A 85 -15.78 -2.93 8.91
N THR A 86 -14.55 -2.46 9.07
CA THR A 86 -13.42 -2.81 8.18
C THR A 86 -13.16 -4.33 8.20
N VAL A 87 -13.17 -4.97 9.35
CA VAL A 87 -13.08 -6.43 9.47
C VAL A 87 -14.24 -7.12 8.76
N SER A 88 -15.47 -6.63 8.96
CA SER A 88 -16.67 -7.18 8.31
C SER A 88 -16.60 -7.07 6.80
N PHE A 89 -16.10 -5.94 6.30
CA PHE A 89 -15.85 -5.72 4.88
C PHE A 89 -14.87 -6.76 4.31
N TYR A 90 -13.69 -6.93 4.93
CA TYR A 90 -12.70 -7.90 4.45
C TYR A 90 -13.22 -9.33 4.51
N ARG A 91 -13.86 -9.73 5.58
CA ARG A 91 -14.41 -11.09 5.69
C ARG A 91 -15.43 -11.41 4.60
N LYS A 92 -16.28 -10.46 4.25
CA LYS A 92 -17.27 -10.63 3.19
C LYS A 92 -16.62 -10.66 1.81
N ASN A 93 -15.82 -9.65 1.50
CA ASN A 93 -15.34 -9.41 0.14
C ASN A 93 -14.17 -10.32 -0.24
N MET A 94 -13.27 -10.66 0.70
CA MET A 94 -12.21 -11.63 0.44
C MET A 94 -12.77 -13.01 0.06
N ILE A 95 -13.81 -13.46 0.74
CA ILE A 95 -14.48 -14.74 0.40
C ILE A 95 -15.12 -14.66 -0.97
N SER A 96 -15.77 -13.53 -1.30
CA SER A 96 -16.37 -13.30 -2.62
C SER A 96 -15.35 -13.34 -3.75
N ASP A 97 -14.13 -12.90 -3.47
CA ASP A 97 -12.99 -12.93 -4.41
C ASP A 97 -12.26 -14.28 -4.43
N GLY A 98 -12.79 -15.29 -3.77
CA GLY A 98 -12.26 -16.65 -3.78
C GLY A 98 -11.11 -16.89 -2.81
N TRP A 99 -10.90 -16.02 -1.81
CA TRP A 99 -10.01 -16.28 -0.70
C TRP A 99 -10.70 -17.16 0.36
N SER A 100 -9.95 -18.03 0.98
CA SER A 100 -10.41 -18.83 2.13
C SER A 100 -9.81 -18.25 3.39
N GLU A 101 -10.65 -17.95 4.40
CA GLU A 101 -10.19 -17.53 5.73
C GLU A 101 -9.57 -18.74 6.43
N ILE A 102 -8.32 -18.60 6.89
CA ILE A 102 -7.60 -19.64 7.66
C ILE A 102 -7.90 -19.47 9.14
N GLY A 103 -7.98 -18.23 9.60
CA GLY A 103 -8.26 -17.93 11.00
C GLY A 103 -8.23 -16.44 11.31
N ILE A 104 -8.81 -16.12 12.46
CA ILE A 104 -8.88 -14.76 12.99
C ILE A 104 -8.39 -14.73 14.44
N VAL A 105 -7.56 -13.75 14.77
CA VAL A 105 -7.10 -13.49 16.14
C VAL A 105 -7.49 -12.06 16.53
N ARG A 106 -8.11 -11.93 17.70
CA ARG A 106 -8.55 -10.64 18.24
C ARG A 106 -7.75 -10.29 19.50
N SER A 107 -7.11 -9.11 19.48
CA SER A 107 -6.34 -8.55 20.60
C SER A 107 -6.48 -7.03 20.56
N ARG A 108 -5.39 -6.29 20.79
CA ARG A 108 -5.34 -4.84 20.54
C ARG A 108 -5.54 -4.49 19.06
N PHE A 109 -5.31 -5.44 18.20
CA PHE A 109 -5.59 -5.42 16.78
C PHE A 109 -6.34 -6.70 16.41
N ILE A 110 -6.92 -6.72 15.23
CA ILE A 110 -7.58 -7.90 14.68
C ILE A 110 -6.72 -8.38 13.51
N LEU A 111 -6.32 -9.65 13.55
CA LEU A 111 -5.52 -10.28 12.51
C LEU A 111 -6.35 -11.34 11.82
N ILE A 112 -6.47 -11.28 10.50
CA ILE A 112 -7.19 -12.25 9.69
C ILE A 112 -6.21 -12.81 8.67
N ASN A 113 -6.12 -14.13 8.61
CA ASN A 113 -5.27 -14.81 7.63
C ASN A 113 -6.13 -15.48 6.56
N TYR A 114 -5.73 -15.28 5.32
CA TYR A 114 -6.36 -15.81 4.14
C TYR A 114 -5.39 -16.60 3.27
N GLN A 115 -5.94 -17.53 2.51
CA GLN A 115 -5.22 -18.23 1.46
C GLN A 115 -6.05 -18.29 0.19
N LYS A 116 -5.38 -18.22 -0.97
CA LYS A 116 -5.97 -18.42 -2.29
C LYS A 116 -4.93 -19.08 -3.17
N GLU A 117 -5.20 -20.29 -3.64
CA GLU A 117 -4.23 -21.05 -4.44
C GLU A 117 -2.86 -21.13 -3.76
N ASN A 118 -1.80 -20.64 -4.45
CA ASN A 118 -0.44 -20.60 -3.93
C ASN A 118 -0.08 -19.25 -3.29
N ARG A 119 -1.05 -18.53 -2.76
CA ARG A 119 -0.86 -17.22 -2.14
C ARG A 119 -1.43 -17.17 -0.74
N PHE A 120 -0.88 -16.29 0.07
CA PHE A 120 -1.44 -15.92 1.37
C PHE A 120 -1.68 -14.41 1.42
N ALA A 121 -2.61 -14.00 2.27
CA ALA A 121 -2.79 -12.63 2.68
C ALA A 121 -3.06 -12.59 4.18
N THR A 122 -2.40 -11.69 4.88
CA THR A 122 -2.64 -11.37 6.28
C THR A 122 -3.12 -9.94 6.38
N ILE A 123 -4.31 -9.75 6.94
CA ILE A 123 -4.90 -8.43 7.15
C ILE A 123 -4.92 -8.15 8.65
N LYS A 124 -4.18 -7.13 9.07
CA LYS A 124 -4.14 -6.64 10.43
C LYS A 124 -4.92 -5.33 10.48
N VAL A 125 -6.01 -5.30 11.22
CA VAL A 125 -6.85 -4.11 11.41
C VAL A 125 -6.61 -3.54 12.80
N MET A 126 -6.32 -2.26 12.86
CA MET A 126 -6.08 -1.49 14.09
C MET A 126 -7.16 -0.44 14.25
N ARG A 127 -7.55 -0.18 15.49
CA ARG A 127 -8.43 0.95 15.81
C ARG A 127 -7.62 2.24 15.74
N GLY A 128 -8.13 3.19 14.98
CA GLY A 128 -7.59 4.54 14.93
C GLY A 128 -8.22 5.44 15.98
N MET A 129 -7.94 6.72 15.89
CA MET A 129 -8.60 7.76 16.69
C MET A 129 -9.93 8.14 16.01
N PHE A 130 -10.94 8.54 16.81
CA PHE A 130 -12.24 9.05 16.31
C PHE A 130 -13.04 8.06 15.43
N ASP A 131 -13.13 6.80 15.88
CA ASP A 131 -13.90 5.74 15.22
C ASP A 131 -13.47 5.38 13.79
N ASN A 132 -12.27 5.75 13.38
CA ASN A 132 -11.65 5.28 12.16
C ASN A 132 -10.78 4.03 12.40
N SER A 133 -10.23 3.47 11.33
CA SER A 133 -9.33 2.32 11.43
C SER A 133 -8.15 2.42 10.47
N GLU A 134 -7.12 1.62 10.74
CA GLU A 134 -6.00 1.41 9.85
C GLU A 134 -5.87 -0.09 9.56
N SER A 135 -5.47 -0.43 8.34
CA SER A 135 -5.12 -1.79 8.00
C SER A 135 -3.71 -1.90 7.42
N GLU A 136 -3.06 -3.00 7.79
CA GLU A 136 -1.80 -3.45 7.22
C GLU A 136 -2.09 -4.78 6.52
N ILE A 137 -1.91 -4.84 5.21
CA ILE A 137 -2.17 -6.02 4.39
C ILE A 137 -0.83 -6.56 3.88
N THR A 138 -0.42 -7.70 4.40
CA THR A 138 0.73 -8.43 3.88
C THR A 138 0.25 -9.49 2.89
N ILE A 139 0.81 -9.50 1.68
CA ILE A 139 0.46 -10.47 0.64
C ILE A 139 1.71 -11.04 -0.03
N GLY A 140 1.68 -12.32 -0.34
CA GLY A 140 2.78 -12.98 -1.01
C GLY A 140 2.47 -14.41 -1.44
N PRO A 141 3.44 -15.09 -2.07
CA PRO A 141 3.34 -16.51 -2.35
C PRO A 141 3.42 -17.30 -1.04
N LYS A 142 2.77 -18.44 -0.96
CA LYS A 142 3.04 -19.42 0.09
C LYS A 142 4.47 -19.91 -0.06
N SER A 143 5.18 -20.03 1.06
CA SER A 143 6.48 -20.69 1.07
C SER A 143 6.31 -22.11 0.55
N SER A 144 6.98 -22.45 -0.55
CA SER A 144 7.03 -23.82 -0.98
C SER A 144 7.90 -24.59 0.01
N SER A 145 7.43 -25.74 0.47
CA SER A 145 8.09 -26.64 1.44
C SER A 145 9.50 -27.14 1.03
N GLN A 146 10.09 -26.59 0.00
CA GLN A 146 11.45 -26.92 -0.44
C GLN A 146 12.54 -26.36 0.49
N LEU A 147 12.25 -25.24 1.19
CA LEU A 147 13.18 -24.71 2.20
C LEU A 147 13.25 -25.60 3.46
N GLU A 148 12.15 -26.19 3.86
CA GLU A 148 12.12 -27.13 4.99
C GLU A 148 12.92 -28.41 4.68
N LYS A 149 12.85 -28.90 3.45
CA LYS A 149 13.57 -30.09 3.04
C LYS A 149 15.09 -29.90 2.94
N SER A 150 15.57 -28.68 2.69
CA SER A 150 17.02 -28.36 2.74
C SER A 150 17.53 -28.23 4.16
N LEU A 151 16.73 -27.72 5.07
CA LEU A 151 17.09 -27.61 6.50
C LEU A 151 17.13 -29.00 7.19
N ASP A 152 16.17 -29.87 6.90
CA ASP A 152 16.18 -31.25 7.42
C ASP A 152 17.35 -32.10 6.90
N SER A 153 17.79 -31.86 5.67
CA SER A 153 18.93 -32.59 5.12
C SER A 153 20.27 -32.20 5.74
N ASP A 154 20.40 -30.96 6.22
CA ASP A 154 21.62 -30.49 6.87
C ASP A 154 21.71 -30.92 8.34
N ILE A 155 20.56 -31.14 9.01
CA ILE A 155 20.52 -31.58 10.41
C ILE A 155 20.83 -33.08 10.55
N THR A 156 20.49 -33.89 9.57
CA THR A 156 20.74 -35.34 9.61
C THR A 156 22.19 -35.72 9.34
N ASN A 157 23.02 -34.83 8.81
CA ASN A 157 24.44 -35.12 8.54
C ASN A 157 25.41 -34.75 9.67
N THR A 158 24.89 -34.24 10.82
CA THR A 158 25.78 -33.79 11.92
C THR A 158 25.73 -34.72 13.15
N SER A 159 25.09 -35.90 13.05
CA SER A 159 24.90 -36.79 14.21
C SER A 159 25.80 -38.01 14.27
N ASP A 160 26.97 -37.99 13.59
CA ASP A 160 27.99 -39.04 13.75
C ASP A 160 29.28 -38.44 14.32
N ASP A 161 29.24 -37.98 15.56
CA ASP A 161 30.45 -37.80 16.36
C ASP A 161 30.24 -38.49 17.76
N PRO A 162 30.83 -39.66 18.00
CA PRO A 162 30.69 -40.32 19.28
C PRO A 162 31.59 -39.62 20.30
N PHE A 163 30.98 -38.85 21.19
CA PHE A 163 31.66 -38.28 22.36
C PHE A 163 32.12 -39.44 23.27
N VAL A 164 33.37 -39.82 23.18
CA VAL A 164 34.03 -40.72 24.12
C VAL A 164 34.40 -39.92 25.35
N VAL A 165 33.68 -40.15 26.45
CA VAL A 165 34.09 -39.66 27.79
C VAL A 165 35.05 -40.71 28.39
N GLN A 166 36.28 -40.31 28.66
CA GLN A 166 37.19 -40.96 29.59
C GLN A 166 37.10 -40.30 30.96
#